data_ada347d459a75d94a9313b7c5b9366c0
#
_entry.id   ada347d459a75d94a9313b7c5b9366c0
#
_cell.length_a   1.000
_cell.length_b   1.000
_cell.length_c   1.000
_cell.angle_alpha   90.00
_cell.angle_beta   90.00
_cell.angle_gamma   90.00
#
_symmetry.space_group_name_H-M   'P 1'
#
loop_
_entity.id
_entity.type
_entity.pdbx_description
1 polymer ?
#
loop_
_entity_poly.entity_id
_entity_poly.type
_entity_poly.pdbx_seq_one_letter_code
_entity_poly.pdbx_strand_id
1 'polypeptide(L)'
;MKKKILPVFIILLIFSCSSVKNTRQAINKGNYETAINIAVKKLQNNKSKKRNQPHVLMLKEAFDKAVMEDNEKITFLKNENNIEKIEVLFNLYHRLSDRQKKIQPLLPLVLLKTNKEVNFDLINYQKHILETKQKLVTHLYNKSIVNLKLENLSKFAYRAIYDDLSYIQKLSPNYRDVTTLLKTSHHKGTDFIYVTIQNQTNQVIPKRLEQDLLNFDTYRLNDFWTIYHDKKDKRLDYDYQLELNFRKINISPERVNEKELIREKEVEQTIYSKDSLGKKIASIKKVSAICTIYQITQSKICEIRGNVKYIDLKASNQIVENFPLVSGYTFRHIYGNYRGDKRALNDRFIEIITNKEVPFPSNEQMIYDTGKDLKNKLKIIFRNNNFR
;
A
#
# COMPACT_ATOMS: atom_id res chain seq x y z
N MET A 1 15.33 -0.50 59.53
CA MET A 1 15.01 -0.42 58.08
C MET A 1 15.85 -1.48 57.34
N LYS A 2 15.28 -2.67 57.09
CA LYS A 2 15.98 -3.74 56.37
C LYS A 2 15.51 -3.71 54.92
N LYS A 3 16.39 -3.35 53.97
CA LYS A 3 16.11 -3.27 52.53
C LYS A 3 15.94 -4.67 51.93
N LYS A 4 14.74 -4.97 51.43
CA LYS A 4 14.43 -6.15 50.61
C LYS A 4 14.97 -5.97 49.19
N ILE A 5 16.21 -6.41 48.88
CA ILE A 5 16.82 -6.37 47.54
C ILE A 5 17.06 -7.83 47.06
N LEU A 6 16.08 -8.73 47.21
CA LEU A 6 16.31 -10.15 46.87
C LEU A 6 15.52 -10.74 45.68
N PRO A 7 14.54 -10.10 45.02
CA PRO A 7 13.88 -10.77 43.90
C PRO A 7 14.46 -10.48 42.51
N VAL A 8 15.28 -9.42 42.31
CA VAL A 8 15.76 -9.05 40.96
C VAL A 8 16.86 -9.95 40.40
N PHE A 9 17.65 -10.58 41.29
CA PHE A 9 18.77 -11.46 40.86
C PHE A 9 18.32 -12.86 40.37
N ILE A 10 17.18 -13.34 40.78
CA ILE A 10 16.66 -14.69 40.42
C ILE A 10 16.08 -14.70 38.98
N ILE A 11 15.51 -13.57 38.49
CA ILE A 11 14.92 -13.46 37.15
C ILE A 11 15.98 -13.55 36.04
N LEU A 12 17.22 -13.11 36.28
CA LEU A 12 18.32 -13.19 35.32
C LEU A 12 18.86 -14.60 35.06
N LEU A 13 18.62 -15.55 35.94
CA LEU A 13 19.06 -16.94 35.78
C LEU A 13 18.11 -17.79 34.93
N ILE A 14 16.85 -17.43 34.85
CA ILE A 14 15.82 -18.20 34.10
C ILE A 14 15.99 -18.02 32.57
N PHE A 15 16.45 -16.87 32.10
CA PHE A 15 16.66 -16.62 30.66
C PHE A 15 17.86 -17.36 30.04
N SER A 16 18.82 -17.81 30.85
CA SER A 16 20.00 -18.55 30.33
C SER A 16 19.68 -20.02 30.06
N CYS A 17 18.86 -20.67 30.88
CA CYS A 17 18.40 -22.07 30.64
C CYS A 17 17.51 -22.20 29.43
N SER A 18 16.72 -21.19 29.11
CA SER A 18 15.79 -21.20 27.96
C SER A 18 16.52 -21.28 26.62
N SER A 19 17.63 -20.53 26.42
CA SER A 19 18.32 -20.53 25.11
C SER A 19 19.08 -21.83 24.83
N VAL A 20 19.71 -22.46 25.83
CA VAL A 20 20.35 -23.78 25.70
C VAL A 20 19.31 -24.83 25.37
N LYS A 21 18.18 -24.83 26.08
CA LYS A 21 17.05 -25.75 25.82
C LYS A 21 16.49 -25.54 24.41
N ASN A 22 16.28 -24.30 23.98
CA ASN A 22 15.77 -23.98 22.64
C ASN A 22 16.73 -24.43 21.53
N THR A 23 18.05 -24.23 21.71
CA THR A 23 19.05 -24.72 20.76
C THR A 23 19.03 -26.24 20.66
N ARG A 24 18.99 -26.94 21.79
CA ARG A 24 18.91 -28.40 21.82
C ARG A 24 17.61 -28.93 21.19
N GLN A 25 16.48 -28.31 21.47
CA GLN A 25 15.22 -28.66 20.84
C GLN A 25 15.23 -28.44 19.31
N ALA A 26 15.88 -27.37 18.81
CA ALA A 26 16.02 -27.13 17.40
C ALA A 26 16.85 -28.23 16.72
N ILE A 27 17.96 -28.66 17.33
CA ILE A 27 18.80 -29.78 16.83
C ILE A 27 17.98 -31.06 16.81
N ASN A 28 17.29 -31.38 17.89
CA ASN A 28 16.50 -32.63 18.01
C ASN A 28 15.32 -32.71 17.00
N LYS A 29 14.83 -31.55 16.55
CA LYS A 29 13.78 -31.42 15.53
C LYS A 29 14.34 -31.36 14.09
N GLY A 30 15.64 -31.45 13.89
CA GLY A 30 16.27 -31.29 12.58
C GLY A 30 16.35 -29.83 12.08
N ASN A 31 15.95 -28.84 12.90
CA ASN A 31 16.01 -27.42 12.53
C ASN A 31 17.41 -26.84 12.77
N TYR A 32 18.39 -27.34 12.06
CA TYR A 32 19.81 -27.03 12.27
C TYR A 32 20.14 -25.56 12.04
N GLU A 33 19.56 -24.91 11.03
CA GLU A 33 19.76 -23.46 10.79
C GLU A 33 19.28 -22.60 11.97
N THR A 34 18.16 -22.93 12.57
CA THR A 34 17.67 -22.26 13.77
C THR A 34 18.63 -22.46 14.95
N ALA A 35 19.12 -23.68 15.14
CA ALA A 35 20.11 -23.99 16.21
C ALA A 35 21.41 -23.21 15.99
N ILE A 36 21.94 -23.16 14.76
CA ILE A 36 23.13 -22.39 14.40
C ILE A 36 22.91 -20.92 14.67
N ASN A 37 21.79 -20.32 14.23
CA ASN A 37 21.52 -18.90 14.43
C ASN A 37 21.41 -18.53 15.92
N ILE A 38 20.79 -19.36 16.77
CA ILE A 38 20.72 -19.14 18.21
C ILE A 38 22.13 -19.22 18.83
N ALA A 39 22.90 -20.26 18.48
CA ALA A 39 24.23 -20.48 19.03
C ALA A 39 25.20 -19.36 18.62
N VAL A 40 25.23 -18.98 17.33
CA VAL A 40 26.01 -17.86 16.78
C VAL A 40 25.71 -16.57 17.55
N LYS A 41 24.43 -16.20 17.67
CA LYS A 41 24.01 -14.98 18.40
C LYS A 41 24.48 -14.97 19.85
N LYS A 42 24.48 -16.12 20.53
CA LYS A 42 24.96 -16.23 21.92
C LYS A 42 26.49 -16.12 22.03
N LEU A 43 27.20 -16.72 21.07
CA LEU A 43 28.66 -16.70 21.05
C LEU A 43 29.24 -15.36 20.60
N GLN A 44 28.54 -14.66 19.65
CA GLN A 44 28.91 -13.29 19.25
C GLN A 44 28.91 -12.32 20.45
N ASN A 45 27.94 -12.44 21.35
CA ASN A 45 27.86 -11.58 22.51
C ASN A 45 29.06 -11.78 23.47
N ASN A 46 29.48 -13.01 23.74
CA ASN A 46 30.67 -13.36 24.49
C ASN A 46 30.94 -14.85 24.45
N LYS A 47 31.92 -15.28 23.63
CA LYS A 47 32.29 -16.69 23.46
C LYS A 47 32.98 -17.31 24.68
N SER A 48 33.64 -16.48 25.49
CA SER A 48 34.36 -16.92 26.69
C SER A 48 33.51 -16.97 27.96
N LYS A 49 32.24 -16.61 27.90
CA LYS A 49 31.34 -16.63 29.05
C LYS A 49 30.92 -18.05 29.38
N LYS A 50 31.17 -18.52 30.60
CA LYS A 50 30.88 -19.90 31.05
C LYS A 50 29.46 -20.40 30.69
N ARG A 51 28.47 -19.53 30.80
CA ARG A 51 27.05 -19.87 30.45
C ARG A 51 26.82 -20.07 28.96
N ASN A 52 27.67 -19.55 28.07
CA ASN A 52 27.56 -19.69 26.62
C ASN A 52 28.32 -20.90 26.08
N GLN A 53 29.15 -21.54 26.87
CA GLN A 53 29.96 -22.69 26.49
C GLN A 53 29.16 -23.90 25.95
N PRO A 54 27.95 -24.21 26.44
CA PRO A 54 27.14 -25.27 25.84
C PRO A 54 26.80 -25.00 24.33
N HIS A 55 26.70 -23.72 23.94
CA HIS A 55 26.42 -23.36 22.55
C HIS A 55 27.61 -23.66 21.62
N VAL A 56 28.85 -23.78 22.10
CA VAL A 56 30.03 -24.14 21.27
C VAL A 56 29.84 -25.55 20.69
N LEU A 57 29.55 -26.54 21.55
CA LEU A 57 29.31 -27.92 21.11
C LEU A 57 28.04 -28.08 20.29
N MET A 58 26.96 -27.39 20.69
CA MET A 58 25.72 -27.42 19.94
C MET A 58 25.86 -26.75 18.57
N LEU A 59 26.68 -25.70 18.45
CA LEU A 59 26.98 -25.08 17.15
C LEU A 59 27.71 -26.07 16.24
N LYS A 60 28.75 -26.77 16.76
CA LYS A 60 29.46 -27.79 16.00
C LYS A 60 28.53 -28.91 15.55
N GLU A 61 27.73 -29.47 16.47
CA GLU A 61 26.78 -30.54 16.15
C GLU A 61 25.76 -30.12 15.07
N ALA A 62 25.16 -28.92 15.23
CA ALA A 62 24.19 -28.41 14.26
C ALA A 62 24.83 -28.11 12.91
N PHE A 63 26.04 -27.57 12.90
CA PHE A 63 26.80 -27.30 11.68
C PHE A 63 27.09 -28.59 10.90
N ASP A 64 27.65 -29.60 11.58
CA ASP A 64 28.03 -30.87 10.92
C ASP A 64 26.82 -31.58 10.33
N LYS A 65 25.72 -31.66 11.10
CA LYS A 65 24.47 -32.27 10.63
C LYS A 65 23.88 -31.53 9.45
N ALA A 66 23.87 -30.19 9.48
CA ALA A 66 23.36 -29.39 8.38
C ALA A 66 24.24 -29.50 7.13
N VAL A 67 25.56 -29.57 7.27
CA VAL A 67 26.50 -29.77 6.16
C VAL A 67 26.34 -31.17 5.55
N MET A 68 26.19 -32.19 6.39
CA MET A 68 25.95 -33.56 5.95
C MET A 68 24.66 -33.66 5.12
N GLU A 69 23.55 -33.14 5.64
CA GLU A 69 22.25 -33.14 4.95
C GLU A 69 22.31 -32.43 3.59
N ASP A 70 22.99 -31.26 3.54
CA ASP A 70 23.13 -30.52 2.28
C ASP A 70 24.03 -31.25 1.26
N ASN A 71 25.10 -31.88 1.73
CA ASN A 71 25.98 -32.67 0.86
C ASN A 71 25.31 -33.92 0.31
N GLU A 72 24.49 -34.61 1.10
CA GLU A 72 23.65 -35.72 0.63
C GLU A 72 22.71 -35.27 -0.49
N LYS A 73 22.01 -34.14 -0.29
CA LYS A 73 21.13 -33.55 -1.31
C LYS A 73 21.91 -33.16 -2.57
N ILE A 74 23.10 -32.54 -2.42
CA ILE A 74 23.98 -32.18 -3.56
C ILE A 74 24.37 -33.41 -4.33
N THR A 75 24.79 -34.49 -3.65
CA THR A 75 25.20 -35.75 -4.28
C THR A 75 24.04 -36.37 -5.05
N PHE A 76 22.86 -36.41 -4.44
CA PHE A 76 21.64 -36.91 -5.10
C PHE A 76 21.33 -36.11 -6.40
N LEU A 77 21.29 -34.76 -6.31
CA LEU A 77 20.98 -33.89 -7.44
C LEU A 77 22.02 -33.97 -8.57
N LYS A 78 23.29 -34.17 -8.22
CA LYS A 78 24.35 -34.38 -9.21
C LYS A 78 24.19 -35.72 -9.95
N ASN A 79 23.84 -36.78 -9.21
CA ASN A 79 23.62 -38.11 -9.81
C ASN A 79 22.37 -38.14 -10.71
N GLU A 80 21.31 -37.39 -10.31
CA GLU A 80 20.10 -37.23 -11.13
C GLU A 80 20.37 -36.51 -12.43
N ASN A 81 21.38 -35.62 -12.47
CA ASN A 81 21.79 -34.80 -13.61
C ASN A 81 20.64 -34.07 -14.33
N ASN A 82 19.63 -33.64 -13.55
CA ASN A 82 18.46 -32.94 -14.06
C ASN A 82 18.73 -31.42 -14.05
N ILE A 83 18.80 -30.84 -15.27
CA ILE A 83 19.08 -29.41 -15.44
C ILE A 83 18.00 -28.51 -14.82
N GLU A 84 16.73 -28.96 -14.74
CA GLU A 84 15.63 -28.21 -14.12
C GLU A 84 15.86 -27.99 -12.60
N LYS A 85 16.73 -28.79 -11.99
CA LYS A 85 17.06 -28.66 -10.55
C LYS A 85 18.38 -27.91 -10.31
N ILE A 86 18.96 -27.29 -11.36
CA ILE A 86 20.22 -26.55 -11.22
C ILE A 86 20.13 -25.36 -10.25
N GLU A 87 18.98 -24.71 -10.14
CA GLU A 87 18.75 -23.64 -9.19
C GLU A 87 18.80 -24.14 -7.74
N VAL A 88 18.23 -25.30 -7.49
CA VAL A 88 18.28 -25.94 -6.15
C VAL A 88 19.73 -26.23 -5.78
N LEU A 89 20.53 -26.75 -6.72
CA LEU A 89 21.95 -27.04 -6.52
C LEU A 89 22.75 -25.74 -6.26
N PHE A 90 22.49 -24.68 -6.99
CA PHE A 90 23.10 -23.35 -6.78
C PHE A 90 22.77 -22.81 -5.39
N ASN A 91 21.53 -22.88 -4.96
CA ASN A 91 21.10 -22.43 -3.65
C ASN A 91 21.69 -23.26 -2.49
N LEU A 92 21.89 -24.57 -2.69
CA LEU A 92 22.57 -25.43 -1.70
C LEU A 92 24.02 -24.99 -1.48
N TYR A 93 24.79 -24.73 -2.55
CA TYR A 93 26.16 -24.23 -2.41
C TYR A 93 26.23 -22.85 -1.76
N HIS A 94 25.31 -21.97 -2.09
CA HIS A 94 25.20 -20.67 -1.42
C HIS A 94 24.91 -20.84 0.07
N ARG A 95 23.99 -21.71 0.45
CA ARG A 95 23.64 -22.00 1.83
C ARG A 95 24.82 -22.53 2.63
N LEU A 96 25.59 -23.47 2.06
CA LEU A 96 26.82 -23.98 2.66
C LEU A 96 27.84 -22.87 2.88
N SER A 97 28.09 -22.03 1.88
CA SER A 97 29.00 -20.89 1.98
C SER A 97 28.56 -19.87 3.03
N ASP A 98 27.28 -19.51 3.05
CA ASP A 98 26.74 -18.51 3.98
C ASP A 98 26.72 -19.02 5.43
N ARG A 99 26.53 -20.32 5.63
CA ARG A 99 26.65 -20.95 6.95
C ARG A 99 28.07 -20.81 7.51
N GLN A 100 29.09 -21.03 6.65
CA GLN A 100 30.48 -20.85 7.05
C GLN A 100 30.80 -19.38 7.36
N LYS A 101 30.35 -18.43 6.55
CA LYS A 101 30.52 -16.98 6.80
C LYS A 101 29.92 -16.54 8.14
N LYS A 102 28.83 -17.15 8.62
CA LYS A 102 28.25 -16.84 9.94
C LYS A 102 29.15 -17.29 11.08
N ILE A 103 29.89 -18.38 10.91
CA ILE A 103 30.72 -19.01 11.97
C ILE A 103 32.13 -18.45 11.97
N GLN A 104 32.69 -18.14 10.81
CA GLN A 104 34.07 -17.69 10.63
C GLN A 104 34.49 -16.55 11.58
N PRO A 105 33.68 -15.50 11.84
CA PRO A 105 34.03 -14.43 12.79
C PRO A 105 34.13 -14.89 14.26
N LEU A 106 33.60 -16.08 14.59
CA LEU A 106 33.63 -16.61 15.96
C LEU A 106 34.91 -17.40 16.23
N LEU A 107 35.59 -17.86 15.22
CA LEU A 107 36.76 -18.72 15.33
C LEU A 107 37.99 -17.95 15.91
N PRO A 108 38.87 -18.59 16.64
CA PRO A 108 38.75 -19.96 17.14
C PRO A 108 37.73 -20.07 18.29
N LEU A 109 37.03 -21.20 18.37
CA LEU A 109 36.15 -21.54 19.49
C LEU A 109 36.80 -22.59 20.37
N VAL A 110 37.02 -22.23 21.65
CA VAL A 110 37.71 -23.07 22.63
C VAL A 110 36.73 -23.47 23.73
N LEU A 111 36.80 -24.74 24.15
CA LEU A 111 36.09 -25.26 25.31
C LEU A 111 36.87 -24.91 26.59
N LEU A 112 36.33 -24.03 27.42
CA LEU A 112 37.01 -23.55 28.64
C LEU A 112 37.36 -24.64 29.65
N LYS A 113 36.64 -25.76 29.67
CA LYS A 113 36.90 -26.87 30.60
C LYS A 113 38.14 -27.68 30.21
N THR A 114 38.39 -27.86 28.93
CA THR A 114 39.42 -28.74 28.40
C THR A 114 40.53 -27.99 27.66
N ASN A 115 40.39 -26.70 27.51
CA ASN A 115 41.21 -25.83 26.67
C ASN A 115 41.45 -26.37 25.24
N LYS A 116 40.51 -27.18 24.74
CA LYS A 116 40.55 -27.74 23.38
C LYS A 116 39.80 -26.85 22.41
N GLU A 117 40.41 -26.59 21.26
CA GLU A 117 39.75 -25.90 20.15
C GLU A 117 38.75 -26.85 19.44
N VAL A 118 37.59 -26.28 19.04
CA VAL A 118 36.56 -27.00 18.28
C VAL A 118 36.76 -26.62 16.83
N ASN A 119 37.22 -27.59 16.05
CA ASN A 119 37.50 -27.41 14.60
C ASN A 119 36.22 -27.51 13.79
N PHE A 120 36.12 -26.62 12.80
CA PHE A 120 35.06 -26.64 11.77
C PHE A 120 35.69 -26.86 10.40
N ASP A 121 35.15 -27.82 9.64
CA ASP A 121 35.63 -28.10 8.30
C ASP A 121 35.09 -27.04 7.33
N LEU A 122 35.90 -26.02 7.07
CA LEU A 122 35.55 -24.92 6.17
C LEU A 122 36.05 -25.23 4.75
N ILE A 123 35.11 -25.32 3.80
CA ILE A 123 35.37 -25.64 2.41
C ILE A 123 35.11 -24.42 1.53
N ASN A 124 35.97 -24.15 0.56
CA ASN A 124 35.74 -23.08 -0.40
C ASN A 124 34.74 -23.51 -1.48
N TYR A 125 33.51 -23.04 -1.39
CA TYR A 125 32.44 -23.33 -2.34
C TYR A 125 32.39 -22.38 -3.55
N GLN A 126 33.27 -21.39 -3.67
CA GLN A 126 33.19 -20.34 -4.72
C GLN A 126 33.21 -20.89 -6.11
N LYS A 127 34.04 -21.89 -6.38
CA LYS A 127 34.12 -22.58 -7.70
C LYS A 127 32.75 -23.20 -8.03
N HIS A 128 32.18 -23.96 -7.12
CA HIS A 128 30.87 -24.62 -7.33
C HIS A 128 29.71 -23.63 -7.50
N ILE A 129 29.74 -22.54 -6.74
CA ILE A 129 28.77 -21.45 -6.87
C ILE A 129 28.86 -20.82 -8.26
N LEU A 130 30.08 -20.55 -8.76
CA LEU A 130 30.29 -19.94 -10.07
C LEU A 130 29.84 -20.88 -11.20
N GLU A 131 30.24 -22.15 -11.15
CA GLU A 131 29.85 -23.17 -12.14
C GLU A 131 28.34 -23.38 -12.21
N THR A 132 27.69 -23.53 -11.06
CA THR A 132 26.24 -23.70 -10.99
C THR A 132 25.48 -22.45 -11.41
N LYS A 133 25.97 -21.25 -11.06
CA LYS A 133 25.45 -19.98 -11.54
C LYS A 133 25.49 -19.88 -13.07
N GLN A 134 26.60 -20.20 -13.68
CA GLN A 134 26.73 -20.17 -15.16
C GLN A 134 25.76 -21.13 -15.84
N LYS A 135 25.65 -22.36 -15.31
CA LYS A 135 24.68 -23.36 -15.81
C LYS A 135 23.23 -22.86 -15.65
N LEU A 136 22.90 -22.29 -14.50
CA LEU A 136 21.54 -21.74 -14.21
C LEU A 136 21.18 -20.59 -15.17
N VAL A 137 22.09 -19.63 -15.34
CA VAL A 137 21.87 -18.49 -16.24
C VAL A 137 21.69 -18.98 -17.69
N THR A 138 22.52 -19.94 -18.15
CA THR A 138 22.40 -20.49 -19.48
C THR A 138 21.10 -21.27 -19.67
N HIS A 139 20.71 -22.09 -18.69
CA HIS A 139 19.44 -22.83 -18.71
C HIS A 139 18.22 -21.90 -18.79
N LEU A 140 18.12 -20.94 -17.90
CA LEU A 140 17.02 -19.97 -17.88
C LEU A 140 16.93 -19.15 -19.16
N TYR A 141 18.09 -18.73 -19.71
CA TYR A 141 18.13 -18.01 -20.96
C TYR A 141 17.62 -18.87 -22.13
N ASN A 142 18.11 -20.10 -22.28
CA ASN A 142 17.68 -21.00 -23.35
C ASN A 142 16.19 -21.34 -23.24
N LYS A 143 15.68 -21.59 -22.01
CA LYS A 143 14.27 -21.80 -21.71
C LYS A 143 13.43 -20.58 -22.13
N SER A 144 13.89 -19.39 -21.80
CA SER A 144 13.20 -18.12 -22.17
C SER A 144 13.14 -17.93 -23.69
N ILE A 145 14.26 -18.20 -24.40
CA ILE A 145 14.33 -18.12 -25.88
C ILE A 145 13.40 -19.13 -26.54
N VAL A 146 13.38 -20.38 -26.06
CA VAL A 146 12.49 -21.42 -26.60
C VAL A 146 11.02 -21.01 -26.38
N ASN A 147 10.67 -20.57 -25.17
CA ASN A 147 9.31 -20.14 -24.85
C ASN A 147 8.88 -18.93 -25.69
N LEU A 148 9.74 -17.93 -25.89
CA LEU A 148 9.43 -16.74 -26.70
C LEU A 148 9.16 -17.03 -28.19
N LYS A 149 9.60 -18.19 -28.68
CA LYS A 149 9.35 -18.66 -30.06
C LYS A 149 8.00 -19.37 -30.20
N LEU A 150 7.34 -19.72 -29.10
CA LEU A 150 6.02 -20.35 -29.19
C LEU A 150 4.98 -19.32 -29.64
N GLU A 151 4.07 -19.78 -30.47
CA GLU A 151 2.93 -18.98 -30.94
C GLU A 151 1.83 -18.93 -29.88
N ASN A 152 1.05 -17.86 -29.88
CA ASN A 152 -0.13 -17.68 -29.02
C ASN A 152 0.13 -17.80 -27.53
N LEU A 153 1.26 -17.29 -27.07
CA LEU A 153 1.55 -17.24 -25.64
C LEU A 153 0.55 -16.33 -24.90
N SER A 154 0.08 -16.82 -23.76
CA SER A 154 -0.72 -15.99 -22.85
C SER A 154 0.14 -14.90 -22.22
N LYS A 155 -0.47 -13.82 -21.75
CA LYS A 155 0.22 -12.76 -21.01
C LYS A 155 0.90 -13.28 -19.75
N PHE A 156 0.31 -14.24 -19.06
CA PHE A 156 0.93 -14.89 -17.90
C PHE A 156 2.22 -15.64 -18.28
N ALA A 157 2.26 -16.26 -19.45
CA ALA A 157 3.50 -16.90 -19.93
C ALA A 157 4.61 -15.86 -20.21
N TYR A 158 4.27 -14.70 -20.82
CA TYR A 158 5.22 -13.61 -20.99
C TYR A 158 5.71 -13.04 -19.64
N ARG A 159 4.85 -12.94 -18.62
CA ARG A 159 5.24 -12.52 -17.27
C ARG A 159 6.19 -13.53 -16.61
N ALA A 160 5.93 -14.82 -16.74
CA ALA A 160 6.84 -15.86 -16.25
C ALA A 160 8.21 -15.80 -16.93
N ILE A 161 8.23 -15.56 -18.26
CA ILE A 161 9.49 -15.36 -19.00
C ILE A 161 10.22 -14.11 -18.50
N TYR A 162 9.49 -13.02 -18.23
CA TYR A 162 10.07 -11.81 -17.66
C TYR A 162 10.73 -12.08 -16.31
N ASP A 163 10.10 -12.87 -15.43
CA ASP A 163 10.65 -13.24 -14.13
C ASP A 163 11.95 -14.04 -14.26
N ASP A 164 11.98 -15.06 -15.16
CA ASP A 164 13.19 -15.82 -15.46
C ASP A 164 14.32 -14.90 -15.97
N LEU A 165 14.01 -13.99 -16.91
CA LEU A 165 14.98 -13.03 -17.45
C LEU A 165 15.44 -12.00 -16.42
N SER A 166 14.54 -11.54 -15.56
CA SER A 166 14.86 -10.62 -14.44
C SER A 166 15.80 -11.28 -13.44
N TYR A 167 15.61 -12.58 -13.19
CA TYR A 167 16.50 -13.35 -12.35
C TYR A 167 17.90 -13.50 -12.98
N ILE A 168 17.98 -13.75 -14.30
CA ILE A 168 19.27 -13.74 -15.02
C ILE A 168 19.96 -12.39 -14.85
N GLN A 169 19.24 -11.27 -15.04
CA GLN A 169 19.80 -9.92 -14.91
C GLN A 169 20.37 -9.65 -13.49
N LYS A 170 19.77 -10.22 -12.44
CA LYS A 170 20.29 -10.14 -11.07
C LYS A 170 21.54 -10.99 -10.87
N LEU A 171 21.56 -12.20 -11.43
CA LEU A 171 22.69 -13.12 -11.29
C LEU A 171 23.88 -12.70 -12.15
N SER A 172 23.63 -12.24 -13.37
CA SER A 172 24.66 -11.90 -14.37
C SER A 172 24.23 -10.66 -15.15
N PRO A 173 24.49 -9.44 -14.64
CA PRO A 173 24.17 -8.20 -15.35
C PRO A 173 24.74 -8.19 -16.77
N ASN A 174 23.95 -7.68 -17.71
CA ASN A 174 24.32 -7.57 -19.13
C ASN A 174 24.61 -8.91 -19.84
N TYR A 175 23.98 -10.00 -19.36
CA TYR A 175 24.10 -11.28 -20.03
C TYR A 175 23.39 -11.26 -21.41
N ARG A 176 24.15 -11.36 -22.49
CA ARG A 176 23.67 -11.37 -23.88
C ARG A 176 22.65 -10.24 -24.14
N ASP A 177 21.52 -10.58 -24.75
CA ASP A 177 20.41 -9.67 -25.11
C ASP A 177 19.25 -9.65 -24.07
N VAL A 178 19.49 -10.11 -22.84
CA VAL A 178 18.48 -10.20 -21.76
C VAL A 178 17.74 -8.88 -21.57
N THR A 179 18.42 -7.73 -21.65
CA THR A 179 17.79 -6.42 -21.51
C THR A 179 16.74 -6.16 -22.60
N THR A 180 16.98 -6.59 -23.83
CA THR A 180 16.02 -6.47 -24.93
C THR A 180 14.84 -7.42 -24.74
N LEU A 181 15.15 -8.67 -24.34
CA LEU A 181 14.13 -9.69 -24.08
C LEU A 181 13.21 -9.29 -22.91
N LEU A 182 13.75 -8.67 -21.87
CA LEU A 182 12.96 -8.10 -20.75
C LEU A 182 11.95 -7.05 -21.24
N LYS A 183 12.38 -6.12 -22.10
CA LYS A 183 11.48 -5.10 -22.67
C LYS A 183 10.38 -5.75 -23.50
N THR A 184 10.73 -6.72 -24.33
CA THR A 184 9.78 -7.45 -25.18
C THR A 184 8.77 -8.24 -24.34
N SER A 185 9.24 -9.00 -23.35
CA SER A 185 8.38 -9.81 -22.47
C SER A 185 7.48 -8.92 -21.61
N HIS A 186 8.00 -7.80 -21.11
CA HIS A 186 7.20 -6.82 -20.37
C HIS A 186 6.08 -6.24 -21.25
N HIS A 187 6.42 -5.77 -22.46
CA HIS A 187 5.42 -5.18 -23.36
C HIS A 187 4.33 -6.20 -23.74
N LYS A 188 4.71 -7.43 -24.10
CA LYS A 188 3.76 -8.49 -24.46
C LYS A 188 2.96 -9.03 -23.26
N GLY A 189 3.50 -8.96 -22.05
CA GLY A 189 2.84 -9.36 -20.81
C GLY A 189 1.96 -8.26 -20.21
N THR A 190 2.02 -7.01 -20.70
CA THR A 190 1.26 -5.88 -20.20
C THR A 190 -0.18 -5.90 -20.72
N ASP A 191 -1.14 -5.68 -19.83
CA ASP A 191 -2.54 -5.44 -20.19
C ASP A 191 -2.72 -3.97 -20.58
N PHE A 192 -3.21 -3.75 -21.81
CA PHE A 192 -3.55 -2.42 -22.30
C PHE A 192 -5.06 -2.21 -22.20
N ILE A 193 -5.46 -1.16 -21.47
CA ILE A 193 -6.86 -0.83 -21.22
C ILE A 193 -7.17 0.51 -21.87
N TYR A 194 -8.14 0.52 -22.76
CA TYR A 194 -8.66 1.75 -23.36
C TYR A 194 -9.85 2.26 -22.57
N VAL A 195 -9.82 3.55 -22.20
CA VAL A 195 -10.87 4.16 -21.40
C VAL A 195 -11.70 5.12 -22.23
N THR A 196 -13.02 5.02 -22.10
CA THR A 196 -13.97 5.87 -22.79
C THR A 196 -15.05 6.40 -21.86
N ILE A 197 -15.57 7.60 -22.20
CA ILE A 197 -16.78 8.14 -21.58
C ILE A 197 -17.89 8.14 -22.62
N GLN A 198 -19.05 7.62 -22.24
CA GLN A 198 -20.28 7.65 -23.04
C GLN A 198 -21.31 8.51 -22.32
N ASN A 199 -21.81 9.53 -23.02
CA ASN A 199 -22.90 10.36 -22.53
C ASN A 199 -24.22 9.98 -23.21
N GLN A 200 -25.09 9.31 -22.47
CA GLN A 200 -26.44 8.93 -22.93
C GLN A 200 -27.50 9.91 -22.40
N THR A 201 -27.11 11.07 -21.91
CA THR A 201 -27.99 12.09 -21.33
C THR A 201 -28.15 13.28 -22.30
N ASN A 202 -29.19 14.09 -22.08
CA ASN A 202 -29.40 15.34 -22.81
C ASN A 202 -28.61 16.52 -22.26
N GLN A 203 -27.75 16.29 -21.23
CA GLN A 203 -26.92 17.32 -20.62
C GLN A 203 -25.51 17.30 -21.21
N VAL A 204 -24.92 18.49 -21.39
CA VAL A 204 -23.54 18.60 -21.81
C VAL A 204 -22.61 18.30 -20.63
N ILE A 205 -21.69 17.37 -20.81
CA ILE A 205 -20.64 17.11 -19.81
C ILE A 205 -19.55 18.15 -20.03
N PRO A 206 -19.16 18.90 -18.97
CA PRO A 206 -18.07 19.87 -19.07
C PRO A 206 -16.77 19.18 -19.52
N LYS A 207 -16.09 19.72 -20.52
CA LYS A 207 -14.79 19.19 -20.99
C LYS A 207 -13.77 19.02 -19.86
N ARG A 208 -13.76 19.95 -18.90
CA ARG A 208 -12.90 19.86 -17.74
C ARG A 208 -13.20 18.62 -16.88
N LEU A 209 -14.48 18.29 -16.69
CA LEU A 209 -14.87 17.07 -15.96
C LEU A 209 -14.45 15.81 -16.71
N GLU A 210 -14.65 15.77 -18.02
CA GLU A 210 -14.21 14.65 -18.87
C GLU A 210 -12.71 14.44 -18.75
N GLN A 211 -11.92 15.51 -18.87
CA GLN A 211 -10.47 15.46 -18.68
C GLN A 211 -10.07 14.98 -17.29
N ASP A 212 -10.72 15.49 -16.24
CA ASP A 212 -10.44 15.09 -14.85
C ASP A 212 -10.78 13.61 -14.59
N LEU A 213 -11.84 13.09 -15.22
CA LEU A 213 -12.24 11.69 -15.09
C LEU A 213 -11.34 10.75 -15.91
N LEU A 214 -10.84 11.19 -17.08
CA LEU A 214 -9.95 10.41 -17.93
C LEU A 214 -8.47 10.51 -17.52
N ASN A 215 -8.11 11.40 -16.61
CA ASN A 215 -6.74 11.51 -16.12
C ASN A 215 -6.41 10.36 -15.15
N PHE A 216 -6.06 9.18 -15.72
CA PHE A 216 -5.79 7.95 -15.00
C PHE A 216 -4.51 7.97 -14.16
N ASP A 217 -3.55 8.81 -14.47
CA ASP A 217 -2.34 9.02 -13.65
C ASP A 217 -2.72 9.44 -12.23
N THR A 218 -3.80 10.24 -12.08
CA THR A 218 -4.29 10.68 -10.76
C THR A 218 -4.96 9.57 -9.97
N TYR A 219 -5.37 8.48 -10.60
CA TYR A 219 -5.96 7.31 -9.93
C TYR A 219 -4.88 6.35 -9.41
N ARG A 220 -3.64 6.43 -9.92
CA ARG A 220 -2.53 5.51 -9.62
C ARG A 220 -2.91 4.06 -9.92
N LEU A 221 -3.55 3.84 -11.05
CA LEU A 221 -4.02 2.53 -11.52
C LEU A 221 -3.02 1.85 -12.43
N ASN A 222 -2.18 2.64 -13.12
CA ASN A 222 -1.06 2.08 -13.87
C ASN A 222 -0.15 1.36 -12.90
N ASP A 223 0.07 0.08 -13.14
CA ASP A 223 1.03 -0.74 -12.44
C ASP A 223 2.05 -1.32 -13.41
N PHE A 224 2.88 -2.23 -12.92
CA PHE A 224 3.93 -2.82 -13.75
C PHE A 224 3.36 -3.62 -14.94
N TRP A 225 2.15 -4.19 -14.80
CA TRP A 225 1.54 -5.04 -15.80
C TRP A 225 0.25 -4.49 -16.41
N THR A 226 -0.14 -3.25 -16.08
CA THR A 226 -1.41 -2.66 -16.54
C THR A 226 -1.22 -1.20 -16.89
N ILE A 227 -1.62 -0.81 -18.09
CA ILE A 227 -1.54 0.56 -18.60
C ILE A 227 -2.89 0.99 -19.12
N TYR A 228 -3.38 2.12 -18.63
CA TYR A 228 -4.63 2.76 -19.05
C TYR A 228 -4.35 3.90 -20.01
N HIS A 229 -5.09 3.95 -21.13
CA HIS A 229 -5.02 5.02 -22.11
C HIS A 229 -6.38 5.69 -22.29
N ASP A 230 -6.42 7.02 -22.23
CA ASP A 230 -7.58 7.85 -22.58
C ASP A 230 -7.70 8.12 -24.08
N LYS A 231 -6.62 7.93 -24.81
CA LYS A 231 -6.56 8.05 -26.28
C LYS A 231 -6.09 6.75 -26.88
N LYS A 232 -6.85 6.27 -27.88
CA LYS A 232 -6.51 5.01 -28.55
C LYS A 232 -5.24 5.16 -29.39
N ASP A 233 -4.19 4.40 -29.05
CA ASP A 233 -3.00 4.25 -29.91
C ASP A 233 -3.29 3.13 -30.91
N LYS A 234 -3.27 3.45 -32.20
CA LYS A 234 -3.53 2.48 -33.31
C LYS A 234 -2.45 1.39 -33.41
N ARG A 235 -1.31 1.57 -32.79
CA ARG A 235 -0.19 0.60 -32.77
C ARG A 235 -0.34 -0.47 -31.70
N LEU A 236 -1.26 -0.25 -30.74
CA LEU A 236 -1.50 -1.15 -29.62
C LEU A 236 -2.76 -1.97 -29.85
N ASP A 237 -2.68 -3.22 -29.52
CA ASP A 237 -3.81 -4.14 -29.46
C ASP A 237 -4.33 -4.16 -28.02
N TYR A 238 -5.46 -3.50 -27.79
CA TYR A 238 -6.05 -3.38 -26.45
C TYR A 238 -6.72 -4.67 -26.03
N ASP A 239 -6.53 -5.04 -24.79
CA ASP A 239 -7.11 -6.25 -24.19
C ASP A 239 -8.49 -5.97 -23.63
N TYR A 240 -8.63 -4.81 -23.01
CA TYR A 240 -9.86 -4.42 -22.33
C TYR A 240 -10.25 -2.99 -22.68
N GLN A 241 -11.56 -2.73 -22.54
CA GLN A 241 -12.13 -1.39 -22.55
C GLN A 241 -12.84 -1.11 -21.24
N LEU A 242 -12.56 0.04 -20.65
CA LEU A 242 -13.26 0.58 -19.51
C LEU A 242 -14.20 1.68 -20.01
N GLU A 243 -15.51 1.46 -19.92
CA GLU A 243 -16.53 2.37 -20.42
C GLU A 243 -17.28 3.01 -19.24
N LEU A 244 -17.12 4.32 -19.07
CA LEU A 244 -17.88 5.12 -18.11
C LEU A 244 -19.12 5.69 -18.80
N ASN A 245 -20.30 5.18 -18.47
CA ASN A 245 -21.56 5.60 -19.03
C ASN A 245 -22.33 6.54 -18.12
N PHE A 246 -22.64 7.75 -18.57
CA PHE A 246 -23.61 8.62 -17.95
C PHE A 246 -24.99 8.35 -18.53
N ARG A 247 -25.91 7.84 -17.71
CA ARG A 247 -27.26 7.46 -18.13
C ARG A 247 -28.31 8.50 -17.81
N LYS A 248 -28.14 9.21 -16.70
CA LYS A 248 -29.09 10.22 -16.24
C LYS A 248 -28.36 11.30 -15.45
N ILE A 249 -28.65 12.56 -15.79
CA ILE A 249 -28.22 13.75 -15.05
C ILE A 249 -29.46 14.55 -14.73
N ASN A 250 -29.80 14.61 -13.45
CA ASN A 250 -30.94 15.38 -12.93
C ASN A 250 -30.43 16.62 -12.22
N ILE A 251 -30.91 17.79 -12.63
CA ILE A 251 -30.62 19.06 -11.97
C ILE A 251 -31.95 19.64 -11.51
N SER A 252 -32.07 19.95 -10.22
CA SER A 252 -33.26 20.57 -9.68
C SER A 252 -33.38 22.03 -10.14
N PRO A 253 -34.60 22.59 -10.17
CA PRO A 253 -34.77 24.04 -10.19
C PRO A 253 -34.04 24.71 -9.03
N GLU A 254 -33.76 26.00 -9.21
CA GLU A 254 -33.27 26.88 -8.16
C GLU A 254 -34.38 27.09 -7.12
N ARG A 255 -34.02 26.96 -5.84
CA ARG A 255 -34.97 27.08 -4.74
C ARG A 255 -34.47 28.10 -3.74
N VAL A 256 -35.35 29.03 -3.42
CA VAL A 256 -35.12 30.03 -2.36
C VAL A 256 -36.21 29.85 -1.28
N ASN A 257 -35.79 29.58 -0.07
CA ASN A 257 -36.67 29.43 1.08
C ASN A 257 -36.32 30.49 2.10
N GLU A 258 -37.33 31.21 2.58
CA GLU A 258 -37.22 32.18 3.65
C GLU A 258 -37.79 31.62 4.96
N LYS A 259 -37.12 31.92 6.08
CA LYS A 259 -37.55 31.52 7.41
C LYS A 259 -37.27 32.65 8.39
N GLU A 260 -38.31 33.04 9.13
CA GLU A 260 -38.20 33.96 10.23
C GLU A 260 -37.83 33.22 11.52
N LEU A 261 -36.88 33.76 12.26
CA LEU A 261 -36.38 33.20 13.52
C LEU A 261 -36.23 34.31 14.55
N ILE A 262 -36.88 34.14 15.70
CA ILE A 262 -36.75 35.10 16.81
C ILE A 262 -35.77 34.55 17.84
N ARG A 263 -34.86 35.40 18.29
CA ARG A 263 -33.89 35.10 19.36
C ARG A 263 -33.99 36.11 20.47
N GLU A 264 -33.98 35.59 21.67
CA GLU A 264 -34.01 36.37 22.91
C GLU A 264 -32.87 35.93 23.81
N LYS A 265 -32.17 36.89 24.42
CA LYS A 265 -31.07 36.62 25.33
C LYS A 265 -31.00 37.74 26.38
N GLU A 266 -30.81 37.36 27.62
CA GLU A 266 -30.46 38.33 28.68
C GLU A 266 -29.01 38.80 28.45
N VAL A 267 -28.85 40.13 28.40
CA VAL A 267 -27.54 40.79 28.24
C VAL A 267 -27.36 41.85 29.29
N GLU A 268 -26.16 42.06 29.73
CA GLU A 268 -25.82 43.11 30.68
C GLU A 268 -25.69 44.44 29.93
N GLN A 269 -26.33 45.47 30.47
CA GLN A 269 -26.25 46.82 29.94
C GLN A 269 -25.85 47.78 31.05
N THR A 270 -24.81 48.55 30.81
CA THR A 270 -24.41 49.63 31.71
C THR A 270 -25.34 50.83 31.54
N ILE A 271 -26.07 51.16 32.60
CA ILE A 271 -26.96 52.32 32.67
C ILE A 271 -26.26 53.38 33.51
N TYR A 272 -26.26 54.60 33.03
CA TYR A 272 -25.75 55.76 33.77
C TYR A 272 -26.89 56.56 34.41
N SER A 273 -26.91 56.61 35.71
CA SER A 273 -27.80 57.47 36.46
C SER A 273 -27.02 58.61 37.11
N LYS A 274 -27.68 59.70 37.47
CA LYS A 274 -27.09 60.78 38.30
C LYS A 274 -27.51 60.58 39.73
N ASP A 275 -26.54 60.68 40.65
CA ASP A 275 -26.85 60.74 42.07
C ASP A 275 -27.49 62.14 42.50
N SER A 276 -27.83 62.27 43.72
CA SER A 276 -28.39 63.48 44.29
C SER A 276 -27.45 64.70 44.20
N LEU A 277 -26.17 64.51 43.90
CA LEU A 277 -25.16 65.53 43.74
C LEU A 277 -24.79 65.75 42.25
N GLY A 278 -25.53 65.13 41.29
CA GLY A 278 -25.34 65.30 39.86
C GLY A 278 -24.19 64.46 39.26
N LYS A 279 -23.52 63.61 40.05
CA LYS A 279 -22.39 62.73 39.59
C LYS A 279 -22.94 61.47 38.86
N LYS A 280 -22.37 61.15 37.72
CA LYS A 280 -22.73 59.93 36.94
C LYS A 280 -22.32 58.70 37.71
N ILE A 281 -23.27 57.81 38.02
CA ILE A 281 -23.05 56.47 38.58
C ILE A 281 -23.37 55.44 37.47
N ALA A 282 -22.46 54.53 37.20
CA ALA A 282 -22.69 53.41 36.31
C ALA A 282 -23.27 52.23 37.11
N SER A 283 -24.39 51.71 36.67
CA SER A 283 -24.97 50.47 37.20
C SER A 283 -25.19 49.44 36.08
N ILE A 284 -24.95 48.15 36.35
CA ILE A 284 -25.19 47.07 35.40
C ILE A 284 -26.63 46.57 35.62
N LYS A 285 -27.43 46.60 34.56
CA LYS A 285 -28.79 46.04 34.58
C LYS A 285 -28.91 44.93 33.53
N LYS A 286 -29.49 43.80 33.85
CA LYS A 286 -29.88 42.78 32.88
C LYS A 286 -31.10 43.24 32.10
N VAL A 287 -31.00 43.24 30.79
CA VAL A 287 -32.08 43.57 29.85
C VAL A 287 -32.23 42.42 28.84
N SER A 288 -33.48 42.17 28.45
CA SER A 288 -33.75 41.20 27.39
C SER A 288 -33.46 41.83 26.03
N ALA A 289 -32.49 41.27 25.31
CA ALA A 289 -32.19 41.60 23.92
C ALA A 289 -32.99 40.67 23.01
N ILE A 290 -33.81 41.24 22.13
CA ILE A 290 -34.60 40.47 21.13
C ILE A 290 -34.17 40.84 19.74
N CYS A 291 -33.97 39.80 18.91
CA CYS A 291 -33.60 39.97 17.51
C CYS A 291 -34.37 38.99 16.60
N THR A 292 -35.00 39.53 15.59
CA THR A 292 -35.65 38.76 14.53
C THR A 292 -34.70 38.63 13.37
N ILE A 293 -34.50 37.38 12.88
CA ILE A 293 -33.61 37.05 11.77
C ILE A 293 -34.48 36.56 10.62
N TYR A 294 -34.34 37.16 9.45
CA TYR A 294 -34.93 36.69 8.18
C TYR A 294 -33.87 35.91 7.43
N GLN A 295 -33.86 34.58 7.67
CA GLN A 295 -32.90 33.65 7.05
C GLN A 295 -33.39 33.22 5.66
N ILE A 296 -32.57 33.46 4.65
CA ILE A 296 -32.80 33.04 3.27
C ILE A 296 -31.87 31.88 2.96
N THR A 297 -32.42 30.78 2.42
CA THR A 297 -31.62 29.61 2.01
C THR A 297 -31.80 29.40 0.53
N GLN A 298 -30.71 29.56 -0.22
CA GLN A 298 -30.62 29.16 -1.61
C GLN A 298 -30.17 27.69 -1.72
N SER A 299 -30.81 26.87 -2.56
CA SER A 299 -30.42 25.49 -2.78
C SER A 299 -30.67 25.04 -4.23
N LYS A 300 -29.75 24.22 -4.76
CA LYS A 300 -29.83 23.57 -6.06
C LYS A 300 -29.16 22.22 -5.96
N ILE A 301 -29.75 21.16 -6.53
CA ILE A 301 -29.29 19.78 -6.40
C ILE A 301 -28.96 19.25 -7.79
N CYS A 302 -27.85 18.54 -7.90
CA CYS A 302 -27.49 17.76 -9.08
C CYS A 302 -27.25 16.30 -8.68
N GLU A 303 -27.83 15.37 -9.43
CA GLU A 303 -27.61 13.94 -9.29
C GLU A 303 -27.20 13.35 -10.64
N ILE A 304 -26.11 12.59 -10.65
CA ILE A 304 -25.61 11.86 -11.81
C ILE A 304 -25.74 10.37 -11.54
N ARG A 305 -26.38 9.64 -12.46
CA ARG A 305 -26.47 8.18 -12.45
C ARG A 305 -25.86 7.60 -13.71
N GLY A 306 -25.07 6.55 -13.53
CA GLY A 306 -24.41 5.86 -14.62
C GLY A 306 -23.94 4.49 -14.20
N ASN A 307 -23.02 3.94 -14.96
CA ASN A 307 -22.32 2.72 -14.65
C ASN A 307 -20.92 2.71 -15.28
N VAL A 308 -20.05 1.89 -14.73
CA VAL A 308 -18.74 1.56 -15.28
C VAL A 308 -18.80 0.13 -15.78
N LYS A 309 -18.52 -0.09 -17.08
CA LYS A 309 -18.41 -1.41 -17.67
C LYS A 309 -16.95 -1.73 -17.95
N TYR A 310 -16.56 -2.95 -17.60
CA TYR A 310 -15.30 -3.54 -17.98
C TYR A 310 -15.56 -4.59 -19.06
N ILE A 311 -14.97 -4.40 -20.24
CA ILE A 311 -15.27 -5.17 -21.44
C ILE A 311 -14.00 -5.87 -21.89
N ASP A 312 -14.03 -7.18 -22.05
CA ASP A 312 -12.95 -7.96 -22.65
C ASP A 312 -13.04 -7.88 -24.17
N LEU A 313 -12.07 -7.23 -24.80
CA LEU A 313 -12.01 -7.06 -26.26
C LEU A 313 -11.51 -8.31 -26.99
N LYS A 314 -10.85 -9.24 -26.27
CA LYS A 314 -10.38 -10.51 -26.82
C LYS A 314 -11.48 -11.59 -26.79
N ALA A 315 -12.40 -11.52 -25.84
CA ALA A 315 -13.54 -12.42 -25.70
C ALA A 315 -14.81 -11.85 -26.40
N SER A 316 -14.71 -11.45 -27.65
CA SER A 316 -15.84 -10.95 -28.45
C SER A 316 -16.61 -9.77 -27.81
N ASN A 317 -15.89 -8.87 -27.13
CA ASN A 317 -16.45 -7.72 -26.43
C ASN A 317 -17.41 -8.11 -25.28
N GLN A 318 -17.12 -9.19 -24.59
CA GLN A 318 -17.92 -9.63 -23.45
C GLN A 318 -17.78 -8.63 -22.28
N ILE A 319 -18.91 -8.25 -21.68
CA ILE A 319 -18.90 -7.47 -20.44
C ILE A 319 -18.49 -8.41 -19.30
N VAL A 320 -17.32 -8.17 -18.74
CA VAL A 320 -16.78 -8.94 -17.59
C VAL A 320 -17.42 -8.45 -16.30
N GLU A 321 -17.52 -7.12 -16.13
CA GLU A 321 -18.01 -6.49 -14.92
C GLU A 321 -18.83 -5.23 -15.24
N ASN A 322 -19.82 -4.92 -14.38
CA ASN A 322 -20.67 -3.74 -14.54
C ASN A 322 -21.03 -3.16 -13.16
N PHE A 323 -20.45 -2.02 -12.83
CA PHE A 323 -20.59 -1.36 -11.53
C PHE A 323 -21.53 -0.15 -11.64
N PRO A 324 -22.59 -0.06 -10.81
CA PRO A 324 -23.42 1.13 -10.75
C PRO A 324 -22.64 2.33 -10.20
N LEU A 325 -22.90 3.50 -10.75
CA LEU A 325 -22.28 4.75 -10.37
C LEU A 325 -23.36 5.80 -10.10
N VAL A 326 -23.43 6.30 -8.87
CA VAL A 326 -24.37 7.35 -8.47
C VAL A 326 -23.61 8.40 -7.69
N SER A 327 -23.76 9.65 -8.06
CA SER A 327 -23.16 10.79 -7.36
C SER A 327 -24.14 11.93 -7.25
N GLY A 328 -24.04 12.69 -6.15
CA GLY A 328 -24.91 13.84 -5.89
C GLY A 328 -24.12 15.00 -5.30
N TYR A 329 -24.54 16.21 -5.69
CA TYR A 329 -24.04 17.45 -5.12
C TYR A 329 -25.20 18.38 -4.80
N THR A 330 -25.14 19.03 -3.64
CA THR A 330 -26.11 20.04 -3.24
C THR A 330 -25.40 21.36 -2.99
N PHE A 331 -25.67 22.33 -3.87
CA PHE A 331 -25.36 23.73 -3.57
C PHE A 331 -26.32 24.22 -2.51
N ARG A 332 -25.80 24.80 -1.44
CA ARG A 332 -26.57 25.44 -0.37
C ARG A 332 -25.83 26.68 0.10
N HIS A 333 -26.51 27.81 0.04
CA HIS A 333 -26.03 29.07 0.56
C HIS A 333 -27.07 29.69 1.49
N ILE A 334 -26.63 30.24 2.62
CA ILE A 334 -27.51 30.83 3.63
C ILE A 334 -27.02 32.23 3.91
N TYR A 335 -27.93 33.17 3.77
CA TYR A 335 -27.73 34.59 4.10
C TYR A 335 -29.00 35.15 4.72
N GLY A 336 -28.99 36.40 5.17
CA GLY A 336 -30.20 36.99 5.72
C GLY A 336 -30.02 38.42 6.24
N ASN A 337 -31.16 38.95 6.70
CA ASN A 337 -31.22 40.23 7.35
C ASN A 337 -31.72 40.07 8.78
N TYR A 338 -31.64 41.12 9.58
CA TYR A 338 -32.12 41.10 10.94
C TYR A 338 -32.81 42.41 11.28
N ARG A 339 -33.65 42.34 12.32
CA ARG A 339 -34.27 43.49 12.98
C ARG A 339 -34.22 43.32 14.50
N GLY A 340 -33.74 44.34 15.22
CA GLY A 340 -33.64 44.30 16.67
C GLY A 340 -32.20 44.33 17.19
N ASP A 341 -31.99 43.80 18.41
CA ASP A 341 -30.71 43.88 19.10
C ASP A 341 -29.78 42.70 18.76
N LYS A 342 -28.66 42.97 18.05
CA LYS A 342 -27.66 41.97 17.66
C LYS A 342 -27.06 41.17 18.81
N ARG A 343 -27.10 41.69 20.05
CA ARG A 343 -26.55 41.03 21.25
C ARG A 343 -27.29 39.73 21.58
N ALA A 344 -28.52 39.55 21.04
CA ALA A 344 -29.29 38.31 21.16
C ALA A 344 -28.76 37.20 20.26
N LEU A 345 -27.89 37.48 19.29
CA LEU A 345 -27.37 36.54 18.28
C LEU A 345 -26.13 35.82 18.77
N ASN A 346 -26.00 34.55 18.39
CA ASN A 346 -24.76 33.79 18.49
C ASN A 346 -23.95 33.87 17.16
N ASP A 347 -22.72 33.34 17.15
CA ASP A 347 -21.82 33.41 16.03
C ASP A 347 -22.44 32.89 14.72
N ARG A 348 -23.22 31.81 14.77
CA ARG A 348 -23.91 31.23 13.60
C ARG A 348 -24.88 32.20 12.95
N PHE A 349 -25.66 32.95 13.77
CA PHE A 349 -26.59 33.95 13.24
C PHE A 349 -25.90 35.23 12.78
N ILE A 350 -24.79 35.57 13.42
CA ILE A 350 -23.94 36.67 12.97
C ILE A 350 -23.37 36.35 11.59
N GLU A 351 -22.91 35.13 11.33
CA GLU A 351 -22.47 34.69 10.02
C GLU A 351 -23.59 34.83 8.98
N ILE A 352 -24.81 34.34 9.27
CA ILE A 352 -25.95 34.41 8.35
C ILE A 352 -26.28 35.85 7.95
N ILE A 353 -26.29 36.80 8.90
CA ILE A 353 -26.60 38.21 8.61
C ILE A 353 -25.44 38.98 7.98
N THR A 354 -24.23 38.41 8.00
CA THR A 354 -23.05 39.01 7.38
C THR A 354 -22.88 38.52 5.92
N ASN A 355 -23.36 37.31 5.65
CA ASN A 355 -23.36 36.74 4.30
C ASN A 355 -24.28 37.54 3.37
N LYS A 356 -23.85 37.63 2.11
CA LYS A 356 -24.63 38.27 1.05
C LYS A 356 -25.17 37.22 0.10
N GLU A 357 -26.20 37.53 -0.63
CA GLU A 357 -26.71 36.75 -1.72
C GLU A 357 -25.60 36.47 -2.75
N VAL A 358 -25.58 35.25 -3.28
CA VAL A 358 -24.66 34.84 -4.36
C VAL A 358 -25.48 34.31 -5.54
N PRO A 359 -25.00 34.44 -6.79
CA PRO A 359 -25.68 33.84 -7.91
C PRO A 359 -25.69 32.32 -7.81
N PHE A 360 -26.75 31.68 -8.27
CA PHE A 360 -26.81 30.23 -8.36
C PHE A 360 -25.75 29.69 -9.34
N PRO A 361 -25.11 28.54 -9.01
CA PRO A 361 -24.23 27.91 -9.96
C PRO A 361 -24.96 27.51 -11.24
N SER A 362 -24.29 27.65 -12.39
CA SER A 362 -24.82 27.18 -13.67
C SER A 362 -25.02 25.66 -13.63
N ASN A 363 -25.82 25.12 -14.55
CA ASN A 363 -26.00 23.66 -14.67
C ASN A 363 -24.67 22.96 -14.95
N GLU A 364 -23.81 23.56 -15.76
CA GLU A 364 -22.48 23.06 -16.06
C GLU A 364 -21.61 22.98 -14.80
N GLN A 365 -21.64 24.04 -13.95
CA GLN A 365 -20.92 24.03 -12.67
C GLN A 365 -21.45 22.97 -11.72
N MET A 366 -22.78 22.80 -11.65
CA MET A 366 -23.40 21.74 -10.82
C MET A 366 -22.95 20.33 -11.26
N ILE A 367 -22.90 20.06 -12.56
CA ILE A 367 -22.39 18.80 -13.11
C ILE A 367 -20.93 18.60 -12.77
N TYR A 368 -20.10 19.65 -12.90
CA TYR A 368 -18.69 19.60 -12.58
C TYR A 368 -18.44 19.28 -11.08
N ASP A 369 -19.16 19.95 -10.19
CA ASP A 369 -19.00 19.76 -8.73
C ASP A 369 -19.50 18.35 -8.30
N THR A 370 -20.55 17.84 -8.94
CA THR A 370 -21.00 16.44 -8.78
C THR A 370 -19.91 15.47 -9.22
N GLY A 371 -19.15 15.81 -10.25
CA GLY A 371 -18.08 14.99 -10.82
C GLY A 371 -16.89 14.77 -9.88
N LYS A 372 -16.64 15.66 -8.91
CA LYS A 372 -15.59 15.45 -7.90
C LYS A 372 -15.84 14.21 -7.05
N ASP A 373 -17.11 13.95 -6.67
CA ASP A 373 -17.49 12.73 -5.96
C ASP A 373 -17.42 11.50 -6.86
N LEU A 374 -17.77 11.62 -8.15
CA LEU A 374 -17.60 10.54 -9.13
C LEU A 374 -16.17 10.03 -9.20
N LYS A 375 -15.20 10.93 -9.23
CA LYS A 375 -13.78 10.54 -9.27
C LYS A 375 -13.38 9.69 -8.06
N ASN A 376 -13.86 10.03 -6.87
CA ASN A 376 -13.59 9.26 -5.66
C ASN A 376 -14.25 7.87 -5.70
N LYS A 377 -15.47 7.79 -6.19
CA LYS A 377 -16.20 6.51 -6.36
C LYS A 377 -15.53 5.62 -7.41
N LEU A 378 -15.08 6.17 -8.52
CA LEU A 378 -14.29 5.46 -9.52
C LEU A 378 -13.01 4.90 -8.93
N LYS A 379 -12.28 5.67 -8.11
CA LYS A 379 -11.09 5.17 -7.39
C LYS A 379 -11.40 3.95 -6.52
N ILE A 380 -12.54 3.95 -5.83
CA ILE A 380 -12.96 2.83 -4.98
C ILE A 380 -13.28 1.61 -5.85
N ILE A 381 -14.05 1.77 -6.92
CA ILE A 381 -14.38 0.71 -7.87
C ILE A 381 -13.09 0.07 -8.40
N PHE A 382 -12.15 0.87 -8.88
CA PHE A 382 -10.92 0.38 -9.49
C PHE A 382 -9.97 -0.30 -8.49
N ARG A 383 -9.93 0.16 -7.23
CA ARG A 383 -9.07 -0.44 -6.20
C ARG A 383 -9.62 -1.76 -5.66
N ASN A 384 -10.94 -1.88 -5.58
CA ASN A 384 -11.59 -3.04 -4.97
C ASN A 384 -11.77 -4.20 -5.95
N ASN A 385 -11.65 -3.93 -7.24
CA ASN A 385 -11.85 -4.91 -8.29
C ASN A 385 -10.54 -5.11 -9.04
N ASN A 386 -9.87 -6.21 -8.77
CA ASN A 386 -8.78 -6.72 -9.61
C ASN A 386 -9.42 -7.30 -10.86
N PHE A 387 -9.43 -6.54 -11.95
CA PHE A 387 -9.95 -6.95 -13.26
C PHE A 387 -9.03 -7.97 -13.96
N ARG A 388 -8.51 -8.96 -13.22
CA ARG A 388 -7.59 -9.98 -13.71
C ARG A 388 -8.15 -11.38 -13.54
#